data_bee47d1ffcd6b7cb126f052eb04d9d47
#
_entry.id   bee47d1ffcd6b7cb126f052eb04d9d47
#
_cell.length_a   1.000
_cell.length_b   1.000
_cell.length_c   1.000
_cell.angle_alpha   90.00
_cell.angle_beta   90.00
_cell.angle_gamma   90.00
#
_symmetry.space_group_name_H-M   'P 1'
#
loop_
_entity.id
_entity.type
_entity.pdbx_description
1 polymer ?
#
loop_
_entity_poly.entity_id
_entity_poly.type
_entity_poly.pdbx_seq_one_letter_code
_entity_poly.pdbx_strand_id
1 'polypeptide(L)'
;MNGRAARPPRKIPEAVLQARYRQALALHGQGEHARAEALYRDILGHMPESFHALHMLGVLLAQRGDWQASAALIERAIGIDPTVVAAHANLGNTLREQGRKDEALACYERALRLDPDHVRALKGRGLLLWQRGEREAALACYEHLLGLEPDYADGWIMKAAVYDHLGRSDEAIAAYRKALAFANVTHPDKIRYLLAALGDGQVPTASPVEYVRDLFDRYAGHFDAHLVGTLRYRGPEVLIERLREHLPAGPLNGLDLGCGTGLCGPLLKPLCRTLTGLDVSPKMLDEAARREVYDELVPAEIGTWLATQHGRFDLVVAADVFIYIGDLAPVIAAAHGATRPNAVFVFTTEVCDGVDSRLLKSLRYAHSAGYLERIAAAAGWRIASLTQHELREENERGVAQHLAVLRRPPAP
;
A
#
# COMPACT_ATOMS: atom_id res chain seq x y z
N MET A 1 -23.01 -64.95 16.00
CA MET A 1 -22.67 -63.55 15.70
C MET A 1 -21.18 -63.33 15.98
N ASN A 2 -20.33 -63.45 14.94
CA ASN A 2 -18.90 -63.31 15.10
C ASN A 2 -18.51 -61.83 14.92
N GLY A 3 -18.23 -61.15 16.08
CA GLY A 3 -17.62 -59.84 16.11
C GLY A 3 -16.17 -59.92 15.60
N ARG A 4 -15.92 -59.50 14.34
CA ARG A 4 -14.55 -59.26 13.87
C ARG A 4 -14.04 -58.00 14.60
N ALA A 5 -13.15 -58.20 15.58
CA ALA A 5 -12.35 -57.15 16.16
C ALA A 5 -11.53 -56.50 15.04
N ALA A 6 -11.68 -55.20 14.85
CA ALA A 6 -10.88 -54.40 13.92
C ALA A 6 -9.40 -54.61 14.22
N ARG A 7 -8.62 -55.06 13.25
CA ARG A 7 -7.16 -55.17 13.37
C ARG A 7 -6.60 -53.78 13.69
N PRO A 8 -5.73 -53.62 14.71
CA PRO A 8 -5.09 -52.35 14.97
C PRO A 8 -4.31 -51.90 13.69
N PRO A 9 -4.28 -50.58 13.40
CA PRO A 9 -3.58 -50.10 12.22
C PRO A 9 -2.11 -50.54 12.28
N ARG A 10 -1.61 -51.09 11.18
CA ARG A 10 -0.24 -51.55 11.01
C ARG A 10 0.68 -50.32 11.26
N LYS A 11 1.54 -50.39 12.29
CA LYS A 11 2.55 -49.35 12.53
C LYS A 11 3.43 -49.23 11.29
N ILE A 12 3.40 -48.06 10.65
CA ILE A 12 4.29 -47.76 9.52
C ILE A 12 5.72 -47.66 10.07
N PRO A 13 6.74 -48.26 9.42
CA PRO A 13 8.13 -48.11 9.84
C PRO A 13 8.55 -46.64 9.82
N GLU A 14 9.32 -46.22 10.80
CA GLU A 14 9.81 -44.84 10.95
C GLU A 14 10.56 -44.35 9.69
N ALA A 15 11.35 -45.24 9.07
CA ALA A 15 12.07 -44.94 7.83
C ALA A 15 11.14 -44.52 6.68
N VAL A 16 9.92 -45.11 6.63
CA VAL A 16 8.89 -44.73 5.63
C VAL A 16 8.31 -43.34 5.92
N LEU A 17 8.05 -43.04 7.19
CA LEU A 17 7.55 -41.70 7.58
C LEU A 17 8.61 -40.63 7.34
N GLN A 18 9.89 -40.92 7.59
CA GLN A 18 11.00 -40.03 7.24
C GLN A 18 11.14 -39.81 5.73
N ALA A 19 10.93 -40.86 4.92
CA ALA A 19 10.90 -40.73 3.45
C ALA A 19 9.72 -39.85 2.97
N ARG A 20 8.53 -40.05 3.54
CA ARG A 20 7.35 -39.19 3.27
C ARG A 20 7.60 -37.74 3.67
N TYR A 21 8.24 -37.51 4.81
CA TYR A 21 8.57 -36.16 5.24
C TYR A 21 9.52 -35.46 4.26
N ARG A 22 10.59 -36.16 3.81
CA ARG A 22 11.49 -35.60 2.77
C ARG A 22 10.77 -35.30 1.47
N GLN A 23 9.84 -36.19 1.05
CA GLN A 23 9.01 -35.94 -0.11
C GLN A 23 8.09 -34.73 0.07
N ALA A 24 7.48 -34.58 1.25
CA ALA A 24 6.62 -33.44 1.55
C ALA A 24 7.41 -32.12 1.52
N LEU A 25 8.64 -32.10 2.07
CA LEU A 25 9.51 -30.92 1.99
C LEU A 25 9.88 -30.57 0.55
N ALA A 26 10.21 -31.55 -0.28
CA ALA A 26 10.53 -31.32 -1.69
C ALA A 26 9.32 -30.74 -2.46
N LEU A 27 8.14 -31.28 -2.26
CA LEU A 27 6.89 -30.78 -2.85
C LEU A 27 6.54 -29.38 -2.35
N HIS A 28 6.73 -29.12 -1.06
CA HIS A 28 6.55 -27.79 -0.47
C HIS A 28 7.47 -26.76 -1.12
N GLY A 29 8.77 -27.08 -1.29
CA GLY A 29 9.74 -26.22 -1.96
C GLY A 29 9.45 -26.01 -3.47
N GLN A 30 8.73 -26.94 -4.11
CA GLN A 30 8.29 -26.81 -5.51
C GLN A 30 6.94 -26.08 -5.68
N GLY A 31 6.32 -25.63 -4.57
CA GLY A 31 5.01 -24.97 -4.60
C GLY A 31 3.82 -25.94 -4.75
N GLU A 32 4.05 -27.26 -4.70
CA GLU A 32 3.02 -28.30 -4.77
C GLU A 32 2.29 -28.45 -3.42
N HIS A 33 1.72 -27.34 -2.94
CA HIS A 33 1.23 -27.18 -1.57
C HIS A 33 0.18 -28.22 -1.17
N ALA A 34 -0.78 -28.55 -2.07
CA ALA A 34 -1.83 -29.52 -1.76
C ALA A 34 -1.27 -30.94 -1.55
N ARG A 35 -0.25 -31.33 -2.33
CA ARG A 35 0.42 -32.63 -2.22
C ARG A 35 1.29 -32.70 -0.97
N ALA A 36 2.01 -31.63 -0.66
CA ALA A 36 2.82 -31.52 0.56
C ALA A 36 1.93 -31.61 1.81
N GLU A 37 0.81 -30.89 1.83
CA GLU A 37 -0.18 -30.92 2.91
C GLU A 37 -0.71 -32.32 3.16
N ALA A 38 -1.10 -33.04 2.10
CA ALA A 38 -1.61 -34.41 2.21
C ALA A 38 -0.57 -35.35 2.89
N LEU A 39 0.70 -35.22 2.53
CA LEU A 39 1.78 -36.00 3.15
C LEU A 39 2.04 -35.61 4.61
N TYR A 40 2.04 -34.32 4.95
CA TYR A 40 2.19 -33.90 6.34
C TYR A 40 1.05 -34.42 7.22
N ARG A 41 -0.21 -34.35 6.73
CA ARG A 41 -1.38 -34.89 7.43
C ARG A 41 -1.35 -36.40 7.56
N ASP A 42 -0.88 -37.11 6.54
CA ASP A 42 -0.71 -38.56 6.59
C ASP A 42 0.35 -38.94 7.68
N ILE A 43 1.47 -38.22 7.75
CA ILE A 43 2.48 -38.42 8.82
C ILE A 43 1.83 -38.20 10.17
N LEU A 44 1.08 -37.10 10.36
CA LEU A 44 0.41 -36.79 11.62
C LEU A 44 -0.68 -37.79 12.01
N GLY A 45 -1.29 -38.44 11.02
CA GLY A 45 -2.22 -39.56 11.26
C GLY A 45 -1.55 -40.79 11.90
N HIS A 46 -0.25 -40.97 11.67
CA HIS A 46 0.55 -42.07 12.24
C HIS A 46 1.41 -41.63 13.44
N MET A 47 1.86 -40.39 13.46
CA MET A 47 2.68 -39.77 14.52
C MET A 47 2.09 -38.37 14.86
N PRO A 48 1.05 -38.29 15.69
CA PRO A 48 0.37 -37.01 16.02
C PRO A 48 1.27 -35.97 16.69
N GLU A 49 2.37 -36.42 17.30
CA GLU A 49 3.37 -35.60 17.98
C GLU A 49 4.66 -35.45 17.15
N SER A 50 4.58 -35.58 15.82
CA SER A 50 5.75 -35.29 14.98
C SER A 50 5.98 -33.79 14.90
N PHE A 51 7.00 -33.30 15.64
CA PHE A 51 7.42 -31.90 15.59
C PHE A 51 7.56 -31.39 14.16
N HIS A 52 8.31 -32.11 13.35
CA HIS A 52 8.63 -31.69 11.98
C HIS A 52 7.37 -31.57 11.10
N ALA A 53 6.45 -32.52 11.19
CA ALA A 53 5.22 -32.49 10.39
C ALA A 53 4.27 -31.39 10.87
N LEU A 54 4.12 -31.19 12.19
CA LEU A 54 3.34 -30.09 12.77
C LEU A 54 3.86 -28.73 12.35
N HIS A 55 5.18 -28.51 12.52
CA HIS A 55 5.82 -27.25 12.20
C HIS A 55 5.70 -26.92 10.72
N MET A 56 6.05 -27.86 9.82
CA MET A 56 6.03 -27.58 8.38
C MET A 56 4.62 -27.49 7.80
N LEU A 57 3.64 -28.22 8.34
CA LEU A 57 2.24 -28.02 7.99
C LEU A 57 1.76 -26.64 8.45
N GLY A 58 2.13 -26.20 9.64
CA GLY A 58 1.85 -24.84 10.11
C GLY A 58 2.43 -23.77 9.20
N VAL A 59 3.70 -23.91 8.78
CA VAL A 59 4.34 -23.00 7.82
C VAL A 59 3.60 -22.97 6.48
N LEU A 60 3.20 -24.13 5.97
CA LEU A 60 2.45 -24.22 4.71
C LEU A 60 1.08 -23.53 4.80
N LEU A 61 0.35 -23.72 5.90
CA LEU A 61 -0.93 -23.05 6.12
C LEU A 61 -0.78 -21.53 6.27
N ALA A 62 0.30 -21.06 6.89
CA ALA A 62 0.62 -19.63 6.93
C ALA A 62 0.81 -19.05 5.52
N GLN A 63 1.53 -19.73 4.64
CA GLN A 63 1.70 -19.31 3.23
C GLN A 63 0.39 -19.21 2.45
N ARG A 64 -0.64 -19.95 2.88
CA ARG A 64 -2.00 -19.92 2.30
C ARG A 64 -2.94 -18.94 2.99
N GLY A 65 -2.49 -18.22 3.99
CA GLY A 65 -3.29 -17.28 4.74
C GLY A 65 -4.18 -17.90 5.83
N ASP A 66 -4.06 -19.20 6.10
CA ASP A 66 -4.76 -19.84 7.23
C ASP A 66 -3.95 -19.67 8.51
N TRP A 67 -3.92 -18.42 8.99
CA TRP A 67 -3.12 -18.00 10.14
C TRP A 67 -3.54 -18.72 11.43
N GLN A 68 -4.85 -19.01 11.57
CA GLN A 68 -5.36 -19.63 12.79
C GLN A 68 -4.92 -21.10 12.91
N ALA A 69 -5.10 -21.88 11.87
CA ALA A 69 -4.65 -23.28 11.87
C ALA A 69 -3.12 -23.37 11.93
N SER A 70 -2.41 -22.43 11.26
CA SER A 70 -0.96 -22.33 11.33
C SER A 70 -0.47 -22.15 12.78
N ALA A 71 -0.99 -21.15 13.51
CA ALA A 71 -0.57 -20.89 14.89
C ALA A 71 -0.79 -22.11 15.78
N ALA A 72 -1.96 -22.73 15.74
CA ALA A 72 -2.27 -23.90 16.55
C ALA A 72 -1.30 -25.08 16.31
N LEU A 73 -0.89 -25.31 15.06
CA LEU A 73 0.04 -26.39 14.72
C LEU A 73 1.47 -26.07 15.16
N ILE A 74 1.92 -24.82 14.98
CA ILE A 74 3.27 -24.42 15.41
C ILE A 74 3.38 -24.39 16.94
N GLU A 75 2.33 -23.93 17.64
CA GLU A 75 2.27 -24.00 19.12
C GLU A 75 2.38 -25.44 19.63
N ARG A 76 1.67 -26.37 19.00
CA ARG A 76 1.81 -27.81 19.32
C ARG A 76 3.23 -28.32 19.06
N ALA A 77 3.85 -27.92 17.95
CA ALA A 77 5.24 -28.28 17.67
C ALA A 77 6.20 -27.74 18.75
N ILE A 78 6.05 -26.47 19.14
CA ILE A 78 6.85 -25.84 20.21
C ILE A 78 6.64 -26.56 21.55
N GLY A 79 5.43 -27.05 21.83
CA GLY A 79 5.14 -27.87 23.01
C GLY A 79 5.93 -29.17 23.05
N ILE A 80 6.29 -29.74 21.89
CA ILE A 80 7.11 -30.97 21.79
C ILE A 80 8.60 -30.63 21.92
N ASP A 81 9.06 -29.62 21.18
CA ASP A 81 10.46 -29.15 21.26
C ASP A 81 10.52 -27.61 21.30
N PRO A 82 10.65 -27.03 22.51
CA PRO A 82 10.69 -25.56 22.66
C PRO A 82 12.07 -24.96 22.33
N THR A 83 13.04 -25.74 21.93
CA THR A 83 14.40 -25.26 21.61
C THR A 83 14.59 -24.89 20.14
N VAL A 84 13.64 -25.22 19.29
CA VAL A 84 13.76 -24.98 17.86
C VAL A 84 13.45 -23.49 17.53
N VAL A 85 14.49 -22.73 17.28
CA VAL A 85 14.45 -21.28 17.00
C VAL A 85 13.47 -20.93 15.88
N ALA A 86 13.54 -21.67 14.76
CA ALA A 86 12.69 -21.41 13.59
C ALA A 86 11.19 -21.54 13.88
N ALA A 87 10.80 -22.41 14.82
CA ALA A 87 9.40 -22.56 15.21
C ALA A 87 8.87 -21.30 15.91
N HIS A 88 9.64 -20.74 16.85
CA HIS A 88 9.29 -19.47 17.50
C HIS A 88 9.24 -18.31 16.51
N ALA A 89 10.20 -18.20 15.60
CA ALA A 89 10.21 -17.14 14.58
C ALA A 89 9.00 -17.26 13.62
N ASN A 90 8.64 -18.47 13.20
CA ASN A 90 7.49 -18.70 12.33
C ASN A 90 6.16 -18.47 13.06
N LEU A 91 6.04 -18.85 14.34
CA LEU A 91 4.87 -18.50 15.16
C LEU A 91 4.74 -16.98 15.30
N GLY A 92 5.84 -16.28 15.55
CA GLY A 92 5.86 -14.82 15.60
C GLY A 92 5.33 -14.18 14.31
N ASN A 93 5.76 -14.66 13.14
CA ASN A 93 5.23 -14.20 11.86
C ASN A 93 3.71 -14.46 11.73
N THR A 94 3.25 -15.66 12.07
CA THR A 94 1.84 -16.04 12.00
C THR A 94 0.97 -15.18 12.93
N LEU A 95 1.40 -14.95 14.17
CA LEU A 95 0.70 -14.12 15.15
C LEU A 95 0.65 -12.64 14.72
N ARG A 96 1.72 -12.15 14.10
CA ARG A 96 1.75 -10.79 13.55
C ARG A 96 0.69 -10.60 12.46
N GLU A 97 0.55 -11.57 11.55
CA GLU A 97 -0.48 -11.52 10.50
C GLU A 97 -1.91 -11.62 11.07
N GLN A 98 -2.08 -12.25 12.23
CA GLN A 98 -3.33 -12.24 13.00
C GLN A 98 -3.58 -10.92 13.76
N GLY A 99 -2.63 -9.96 13.75
CA GLY A 99 -2.70 -8.75 14.55
C GLY A 99 -2.37 -8.94 16.04
N ARG A 100 -1.96 -10.13 16.48
CA ARG A 100 -1.59 -10.47 17.86
C ARG A 100 -0.15 -10.01 18.14
N LYS A 101 0.06 -8.70 18.12
CA LYS A 101 1.39 -8.07 18.05
C LYS A 101 2.26 -8.36 19.30
N ASP A 102 1.68 -8.36 20.49
CA ASP A 102 2.45 -8.57 21.72
C ASP A 102 2.93 -10.04 21.84
N GLU A 103 2.08 -10.98 21.45
CA GLU A 103 2.44 -12.40 21.43
C GLU A 103 3.48 -12.69 20.34
N ALA A 104 3.37 -12.06 19.19
CA ALA A 104 4.38 -12.15 18.13
C ALA A 104 5.75 -11.64 18.60
N LEU A 105 5.78 -10.50 19.32
CA LEU A 105 7.01 -9.95 19.89
C LEU A 105 7.65 -10.94 20.89
N ALA A 106 6.86 -11.52 21.80
CA ALA A 106 7.35 -12.53 22.74
C ALA A 106 7.95 -13.75 22.04
N CYS A 107 7.35 -14.19 20.91
CA CYS A 107 7.89 -15.29 20.11
C CYS A 107 9.24 -14.93 19.47
N TYR A 108 9.38 -13.74 18.88
CA TYR A 108 10.66 -13.30 18.32
C TYR A 108 11.74 -13.15 19.41
N GLU A 109 11.39 -12.62 20.58
CA GLU A 109 12.30 -12.54 21.71
C GLU A 109 12.73 -13.92 22.21
N ARG A 110 11.81 -14.91 22.20
CA ARG A 110 12.17 -16.28 22.54
C ARG A 110 13.13 -16.88 21.52
N ALA A 111 12.88 -16.65 20.21
CA ALA A 111 13.79 -17.07 19.16
C ALA A 111 15.19 -16.46 19.34
N LEU A 112 15.26 -15.14 19.61
CA LEU A 112 16.54 -14.42 19.78
C LEU A 112 17.26 -14.73 21.09
N ARG A 113 16.56 -15.20 22.11
CA ARG A 113 17.22 -15.77 23.31
C ARG A 113 17.91 -17.13 23.06
N LEU A 114 17.35 -17.93 22.12
CA LEU A 114 17.91 -19.21 21.70
C LEU A 114 19.04 -19.03 20.67
N ASP A 115 18.87 -18.11 19.76
CA ASP A 115 19.84 -17.74 18.71
C ASP A 115 19.77 -16.22 18.46
N PRO A 116 20.68 -15.44 19.04
CA PRO A 116 20.71 -13.99 18.87
C PRO A 116 20.86 -13.53 17.42
N ASP A 117 21.48 -14.37 16.58
CA ASP A 117 21.80 -14.07 15.18
C ASP A 117 20.72 -14.55 14.20
N HIS A 118 19.57 -14.99 14.70
CA HIS A 118 18.50 -15.50 13.83
C HIS A 118 17.84 -14.38 13.00
N VAL A 119 18.27 -14.25 11.76
CA VAL A 119 17.92 -13.17 10.82
C VAL A 119 16.41 -12.93 10.71
N ARG A 120 15.60 -14.00 10.57
CA ARG A 120 14.14 -13.87 10.44
C ARG A 120 13.49 -13.30 11.71
N ALA A 121 13.99 -13.63 12.87
CA ALA A 121 13.49 -13.12 14.14
C ALA A 121 13.91 -11.65 14.32
N LEU A 122 15.13 -11.27 13.96
CA LEU A 122 15.60 -9.88 13.95
C LEU A 122 14.73 -9.02 13.03
N LYS A 123 14.47 -9.49 11.81
CA LYS A 123 13.58 -8.81 10.84
C LYS A 123 12.16 -8.63 11.38
N GLY A 124 11.56 -9.72 11.89
CA GLY A 124 10.18 -9.69 12.40
C GLY A 124 10.03 -8.78 13.63
N ARG A 125 10.99 -8.88 14.57
CA ARG A 125 11.05 -8.02 15.75
C ARG A 125 11.23 -6.56 15.37
N GLY A 126 12.18 -6.25 14.48
CA GLY A 126 12.43 -4.89 14.00
C GLY A 126 11.19 -4.26 13.37
N LEU A 127 10.46 -5.01 12.54
CA LEU A 127 9.21 -4.54 11.92
C LEU A 127 8.11 -4.29 12.95
N LEU A 128 7.94 -5.16 13.96
CA LEU A 128 6.95 -4.93 15.02
C LEU A 128 7.30 -3.74 15.90
N LEU A 129 8.56 -3.58 16.28
CA LEU A 129 9.03 -2.42 17.06
C LEU A 129 8.82 -1.12 16.28
N TRP A 130 9.10 -1.14 14.98
CA TRP A 130 8.78 -0.03 14.06
C TRP A 130 7.29 0.34 14.08
N GLN A 131 6.39 -0.66 13.94
CA GLN A 131 4.94 -0.46 13.97
C GLN A 131 4.41 0.03 15.32
N ARG A 132 5.13 -0.23 16.42
CA ARG A 132 4.83 0.27 17.77
C ARG A 132 5.42 1.65 18.05
N GLY A 133 6.19 2.21 17.11
CA GLY A 133 6.87 3.49 17.27
C GLY A 133 8.17 3.42 18.10
N GLU A 134 8.63 2.22 18.46
CA GLU A 134 9.87 1.96 19.20
C GLU A 134 11.07 2.02 18.24
N ARG A 135 11.38 3.20 17.73
CA ARG A 135 12.27 3.43 16.57
C ARG A 135 13.71 3.01 16.84
N GLU A 136 14.27 3.39 17.97
CA GLU A 136 15.66 3.06 18.35
C GLU A 136 15.85 1.54 18.52
N ALA A 137 14.87 0.86 19.11
CA ALA A 137 14.90 -0.59 19.24
C ALA A 137 14.77 -1.29 17.88
N ALA A 138 13.95 -0.76 16.96
CA ALA A 138 13.86 -1.25 15.60
C ALA A 138 15.18 -1.05 14.84
N LEU A 139 15.82 0.12 14.99
CA LEU A 139 17.13 0.41 14.40
C LEU A 139 18.20 -0.60 14.84
N ALA A 140 18.28 -0.89 16.13
CA ALA A 140 19.22 -1.88 16.66
C ALA A 140 19.01 -3.28 16.05
N CYS A 141 17.76 -3.69 15.80
CA CYS A 141 17.46 -4.96 15.12
C CYS A 141 17.98 -4.96 13.67
N TYR A 142 17.78 -3.87 12.94
CA TYR A 142 18.25 -3.78 11.53
C TYR A 142 19.77 -3.63 11.45
N GLU A 143 20.41 -2.96 12.39
CA GLU A 143 21.87 -2.88 12.46
C GLU A 143 22.50 -4.23 12.73
N HIS A 144 21.95 -5.00 13.66
CA HIS A 144 22.40 -6.37 13.92
C HIS A 144 22.20 -7.27 12.69
N LEU A 145 21.00 -7.23 12.08
CA LEU A 145 20.69 -7.98 10.86
C LEU A 145 21.67 -7.65 9.73
N LEU A 146 21.97 -6.37 9.49
CA LEU A 146 22.90 -5.94 8.45
C LEU A 146 24.37 -6.20 8.79
N GLY A 147 24.69 -6.41 10.06
CA GLY A 147 25.99 -6.95 10.47
C GLY A 147 26.18 -8.40 10.03
N LEU A 148 25.09 -9.18 9.99
CA LEU A 148 25.08 -10.59 9.56
C LEU A 148 24.93 -10.72 8.04
N GLU A 149 24.05 -9.94 7.44
CA GLU A 149 23.74 -9.93 6.00
C GLU A 149 23.94 -8.52 5.43
N PRO A 150 25.19 -8.08 5.14
CA PRO A 150 25.48 -6.71 4.68
C PRO A 150 24.93 -6.38 3.30
N ASP A 151 24.60 -7.38 2.48
CA ASP A 151 24.05 -7.27 1.13
C ASP A 151 22.52 -7.38 1.07
N TYR A 152 21.84 -7.44 2.23
CA TYR A 152 20.39 -7.50 2.31
C TYR A 152 19.75 -6.11 2.03
N ALA A 153 19.38 -5.86 0.76
CA ALA A 153 18.86 -4.58 0.30
C ALA A 153 17.64 -4.09 1.09
N ASP A 154 16.67 -4.98 1.37
CA ASP A 154 15.48 -4.60 2.15
C ASP A 154 15.83 -4.17 3.59
N GLY A 155 16.86 -4.77 4.18
CA GLY A 155 17.34 -4.37 5.50
C GLY A 155 17.85 -2.91 5.51
N TRP A 156 18.56 -2.51 4.46
CA TRP A 156 19.01 -1.12 4.29
C TRP A 156 17.83 -0.16 4.07
N ILE A 157 16.80 -0.57 3.32
CA ILE A 157 15.57 0.23 3.13
C ILE A 157 14.84 0.41 4.47
N MET A 158 14.70 -0.65 5.25
CA MET A 158 14.06 -0.58 6.58
C MET A 158 14.85 0.31 7.54
N LYS A 159 16.18 0.17 7.57
CA LYS A 159 17.07 1.03 8.37
C LYS A 159 16.95 2.49 7.96
N ALA A 160 16.92 2.78 6.65
CA ALA A 160 16.76 4.13 6.13
C ALA A 160 15.43 4.75 6.54
N ALA A 161 14.32 4.00 6.45
CA ALA A 161 13.01 4.46 6.89
C ALA A 161 12.99 4.80 8.39
N VAL A 162 13.68 4.03 9.23
CA VAL A 162 13.80 4.34 10.66
C VAL A 162 14.58 5.64 10.86
N TYR A 163 15.71 5.83 10.18
CA TYR A 163 16.48 7.07 10.26
C TYR A 163 15.67 8.29 9.83
N ASP A 164 14.91 8.18 8.73
CA ASP A 164 14.06 9.27 8.26
C ASP A 164 13.03 9.70 9.32
N HIS A 165 12.34 8.74 9.93
CA HIS A 165 11.37 9.02 11.00
C HIS A 165 12.00 9.51 12.32
N LEU A 166 13.30 9.27 12.52
CA LEU A 166 14.08 9.87 13.61
C LEU A 166 14.58 11.28 13.26
N GLY A 167 14.29 11.78 12.05
CA GLY A 167 14.80 13.06 11.56
C GLY A 167 16.29 13.04 11.18
N ARG A 168 16.91 11.86 11.10
CA ARG A 168 18.32 11.64 10.78
C ARG A 168 18.49 11.50 9.26
N SER A 169 18.25 12.62 8.55
CA SER A 169 18.13 12.61 7.08
C SER A 169 19.43 12.16 6.38
N ASP A 170 20.61 12.56 6.86
CA ASP A 170 21.88 12.17 6.22
C ASP A 170 22.13 10.66 6.29
N GLU A 171 21.83 10.04 7.44
CA GLU A 171 21.95 8.59 7.60
C GLU A 171 20.87 7.84 6.80
N ALA A 172 19.66 8.39 6.69
CA ALA A 172 18.62 7.83 5.83
C ALA A 172 19.05 7.83 4.37
N ILE A 173 19.60 8.95 3.87
CA ILE A 173 20.13 9.08 2.52
C ILE A 173 21.25 8.04 2.28
N ALA A 174 22.20 7.94 3.20
CA ALA A 174 23.30 6.99 3.09
C ALA A 174 22.80 5.54 3.02
N ALA A 175 21.83 5.17 3.83
CA ALA A 175 21.24 3.84 3.84
C ALA A 175 20.41 3.54 2.58
N TYR A 176 19.60 4.48 2.07
CA TYR A 176 18.89 4.32 0.79
C TYR A 176 19.84 4.19 -0.40
N ARG A 177 20.90 4.98 -0.46
CA ARG A 177 21.94 4.85 -1.48
C ARG A 177 22.63 3.49 -1.43
N LYS A 178 22.88 2.98 -0.21
CA LYS A 178 23.43 1.65 -0.01
C LYS A 178 22.50 0.56 -0.54
N ALA A 179 21.20 0.66 -0.27
CA ALA A 179 20.20 -0.25 -0.82
C ALA A 179 20.20 -0.26 -2.36
N LEU A 180 20.25 0.92 -2.99
CA LEU A 180 20.29 1.04 -4.48
C LEU A 180 21.55 0.45 -5.14
N ALA A 181 22.62 0.25 -4.37
CA ALA A 181 23.85 -0.36 -4.90
C ALA A 181 23.72 -1.87 -5.11
N PHE A 182 22.68 -2.52 -4.58
CA PHE A 182 22.46 -3.95 -4.75
C PHE A 182 21.60 -4.25 -5.96
N ALA A 183 21.99 -5.26 -6.75
CA ALA A 183 21.27 -5.66 -7.96
C ALA A 183 19.89 -6.29 -7.70
N ASN A 184 19.66 -6.78 -6.49
CA ASN A 184 18.43 -7.43 -6.09
C ASN A 184 17.41 -6.49 -5.41
N VAL A 185 17.66 -5.17 -5.48
CA VAL A 185 16.70 -4.20 -4.91
C VAL A 185 15.37 -4.26 -5.66
N THR A 186 14.30 -4.40 -4.89
CA THR A 186 12.94 -4.30 -5.41
C THR A 186 12.51 -2.82 -5.43
N HIS A 187 11.81 -2.41 -6.48
CA HIS A 187 11.26 -1.05 -6.63
C HIS A 187 12.30 0.10 -6.48
N PRO A 188 13.36 0.13 -7.30
CA PRO A 188 14.40 1.16 -7.20
C PRO A 188 13.86 2.59 -7.39
N ASP A 189 12.80 2.77 -8.18
CA ASP A 189 12.19 4.08 -8.40
C ASP A 189 11.51 4.63 -7.14
N LYS A 190 10.93 3.75 -6.30
CA LYS A 190 10.42 4.13 -4.99
C LYS A 190 11.54 4.66 -4.09
N ILE A 191 12.71 4.01 -4.09
CA ILE A 191 13.86 4.47 -3.29
C ILE A 191 14.38 5.81 -3.80
N ARG A 192 14.48 6.00 -5.12
CA ARG A 192 14.85 7.29 -5.72
C ARG A 192 13.87 8.39 -5.35
N TYR A 193 12.59 8.06 -5.31
CA TYR A 193 11.54 8.99 -4.88
C TYR A 193 11.69 9.39 -3.41
N LEU A 194 11.98 8.43 -2.51
CA LEU A 194 12.26 8.70 -1.09
C LEU A 194 13.52 9.57 -0.92
N LEU A 195 14.59 9.29 -1.67
CA LEU A 195 15.80 10.12 -1.69
C LEU A 195 15.52 11.55 -2.16
N ALA A 196 14.74 11.71 -3.24
CA ALA A 196 14.36 13.03 -3.75
C ALA A 196 13.56 13.85 -2.71
N ALA A 197 12.68 13.21 -1.94
CA ALA A 197 11.94 13.85 -0.86
C ALA A 197 12.84 14.30 0.31
N LEU A 198 13.97 13.63 0.51
CA LEU A 198 15.01 14.01 1.46
C LEU A 198 15.99 15.07 0.91
N GLY A 199 15.80 15.50 -0.34
CA GLY A 199 16.66 16.48 -1.00
C GLY A 199 17.86 15.87 -1.72
N ASP A 200 17.87 14.55 -1.93
CA ASP A 200 18.95 13.84 -2.60
C ASP A 200 18.51 13.27 -3.95
N GLY A 201 19.10 13.79 -5.01
CA GLY A 201 18.86 13.36 -6.39
C GLY A 201 17.81 14.21 -7.13
N GLN A 202 17.43 13.73 -8.30
CA GLN A 202 16.46 14.41 -9.16
C GLN A 202 15.03 14.14 -8.68
N VAL A 203 14.24 15.19 -8.54
CA VAL A 203 12.81 15.08 -8.21
C VAL A 203 12.07 14.52 -9.43
N PRO A 204 11.37 13.38 -9.30
CA PRO A 204 10.55 12.84 -10.39
C PRO A 204 9.38 13.76 -10.75
N THR A 205 8.85 13.62 -11.95
CA THR A 205 7.65 14.38 -12.41
C THR A 205 6.36 13.88 -11.78
N ALA A 206 6.36 12.68 -11.20
CA ALA A 206 5.24 12.10 -10.47
C ALA A 206 5.73 11.05 -9.46
N SER A 207 4.90 10.74 -8.47
CA SER A 207 5.12 9.58 -7.60
C SER A 207 5.10 8.29 -8.42
N PRO A 208 5.97 7.30 -8.13
CA PRO A 208 5.91 6.01 -8.81
C PRO A 208 4.51 5.37 -8.65
N VAL A 209 3.93 4.92 -9.76
CA VAL A 209 2.56 4.37 -9.80
C VAL A 209 2.39 3.20 -8.84
N GLU A 210 3.39 2.32 -8.76
CA GLU A 210 3.39 1.19 -7.83
C GLU A 210 3.38 1.65 -6.36
N TYR A 211 4.14 2.72 -6.04
CA TYR A 211 4.13 3.30 -4.69
C TYR A 211 2.73 3.80 -4.32
N VAL A 212 2.08 4.54 -5.20
CA VAL A 212 0.73 5.08 -4.98
C VAL A 212 -0.28 3.93 -4.84
N ARG A 213 -0.24 2.94 -5.74
CA ARG A 213 -1.11 1.76 -5.70
C ARG A 213 -0.96 0.99 -4.38
N ASP A 214 0.27 0.64 -4.00
CA ASP A 214 0.55 -0.09 -2.77
C ASP A 214 0.12 0.66 -1.51
N LEU A 215 0.26 1.99 -1.53
CA LEU A 215 -0.18 2.86 -0.44
C LEU A 215 -1.70 2.74 -0.26
N PHE A 216 -2.45 2.95 -1.33
CA PHE A 216 -3.91 2.98 -1.30
C PHE A 216 -4.54 1.59 -1.18
N ASP A 217 -3.95 0.55 -1.76
CA ASP A 217 -4.40 -0.83 -1.57
C ASP A 217 -4.34 -1.29 -0.12
N ARG A 218 -3.32 -0.82 0.63
CA ARG A 218 -3.23 -1.12 2.08
C ARG A 218 -4.16 -0.28 2.93
N TYR A 219 -4.56 0.88 2.41
CA TYR A 219 -5.30 1.87 3.15
C TYR A 219 -6.83 1.81 2.91
N ALA A 220 -7.28 1.17 1.83
CA ALA A 220 -8.66 1.18 1.35
C ALA A 220 -9.69 0.85 2.45
N GLY A 221 -9.48 -0.20 3.22
CA GLY A 221 -10.44 -0.64 4.26
C GLY A 221 -10.61 0.31 5.45
N HIS A 222 -9.75 1.32 5.62
CA HIS A 222 -9.79 2.27 6.74
C HIS A 222 -9.82 3.72 6.24
N PHE A 223 -9.79 3.93 4.93
CA PHE A 223 -9.61 5.22 4.30
C PHE A 223 -10.65 6.24 4.75
N ASP A 224 -11.93 5.92 4.59
CA ASP A 224 -13.02 6.84 4.91
C ASP A 224 -13.02 7.21 6.41
N ALA A 225 -12.87 6.22 7.29
CA ALA A 225 -12.85 6.45 8.73
C ALA A 225 -11.69 7.35 9.15
N HIS A 226 -10.51 7.16 8.56
CA HIS A 226 -9.35 7.99 8.86
C HIS A 226 -9.45 9.37 8.21
N LEU A 227 -9.81 9.45 6.92
CA LEU A 227 -9.84 10.71 6.19
C LEU A 227 -10.91 11.66 6.75
N VAL A 228 -12.13 11.16 6.92
CA VAL A 228 -13.27 11.96 7.41
C VAL A 228 -13.21 12.13 8.93
N GLY A 229 -12.91 11.05 9.66
CA GLY A 229 -12.93 11.06 11.14
C GLY A 229 -11.69 11.72 11.75
N THR A 230 -10.49 11.35 11.30
CA THR A 230 -9.22 11.81 11.91
C THR A 230 -8.71 13.10 11.26
N LEU A 231 -8.66 13.14 9.92
CA LEU A 231 -8.13 14.29 9.18
C LEU A 231 -9.18 15.37 8.91
N ARG A 232 -10.42 15.17 9.30
CA ARG A 232 -11.55 16.10 9.13
C ARG A 232 -11.67 16.63 7.70
N TYR A 233 -11.46 15.74 6.74
CA TYR A 233 -11.42 16.10 5.32
C TYR A 233 -12.78 16.57 4.82
N ARG A 234 -12.81 17.76 4.25
CA ARG A 234 -13.98 18.41 3.67
C ARG A 234 -13.82 18.73 2.19
N GLY A 235 -12.83 18.13 1.55
CA GLY A 235 -12.54 18.39 0.14
C GLY A 235 -13.73 18.22 -0.80
N PRO A 236 -14.46 17.08 -0.75
CA PRO A 236 -15.61 16.85 -1.62
C PRO A 236 -16.68 17.93 -1.52
N GLU A 237 -17.09 18.33 -0.30
CA GLU A 237 -18.14 19.31 -0.08
C GLU A 237 -17.74 20.69 -0.60
N VAL A 238 -16.54 21.17 -0.21
CA VAL A 238 -16.04 22.48 -0.61
C VAL A 238 -15.84 22.55 -2.14
N LEU A 239 -15.34 21.49 -2.73
CA LEU A 239 -15.10 21.39 -4.18
C LEU A 239 -16.43 21.46 -4.95
N ILE A 240 -17.45 20.69 -4.52
CA ILE A 240 -18.77 20.69 -5.17
C ILE A 240 -19.50 22.03 -4.97
N GLU A 241 -19.37 22.68 -3.81
CA GLU A 241 -19.92 24.00 -3.57
C GLU A 241 -19.37 25.01 -4.58
N ARG A 242 -18.06 25.06 -4.77
CA ARG A 242 -17.41 25.93 -5.77
C ARG A 242 -17.77 25.56 -7.21
N LEU A 243 -17.85 24.26 -7.48
CA LEU A 243 -18.22 23.76 -8.80
C LEU A 243 -19.61 24.27 -9.24
N ARG A 244 -20.60 24.29 -8.33
CA ARG A 244 -21.99 24.67 -8.66
C ARG A 244 -22.14 26.05 -9.29
N GLU A 245 -21.26 26.99 -8.98
CA GLU A 245 -21.25 28.35 -9.53
C GLU A 245 -20.85 28.38 -11.03
N HIS A 246 -20.27 27.27 -11.53
CA HIS A 246 -19.63 27.20 -12.83
C HIS A 246 -20.20 26.10 -13.77
N LEU A 247 -21.19 25.33 -13.28
CA LEU A 247 -21.73 24.20 -14.03
C LEU A 247 -22.37 24.63 -15.36
N PRO A 248 -22.14 23.89 -16.45
CA PRO A 248 -22.95 24.02 -17.67
C PRO A 248 -24.37 23.54 -17.39
N ALA A 249 -25.30 24.01 -18.21
CA ALA A 249 -26.70 23.64 -18.11
C ALA A 249 -26.94 22.18 -18.56
N GLY A 250 -27.82 21.47 -17.87
CA GLY A 250 -28.27 20.12 -18.21
C GLY A 250 -27.46 19.01 -17.54
N PRO A 251 -27.85 17.73 -17.76
CA PRO A 251 -27.18 16.59 -17.16
C PRO A 251 -25.83 16.34 -17.83
N LEU A 252 -24.79 16.18 -17.05
CA LEU A 252 -23.38 16.14 -17.45
C LEU A 252 -22.85 14.71 -17.59
N ASN A 253 -21.85 14.52 -18.46
CA ASN A 253 -20.99 13.35 -18.39
C ASN A 253 -19.81 13.70 -17.47
N GLY A 254 -19.82 13.16 -16.27
CA GLY A 254 -18.83 13.42 -15.23
C GLY A 254 -17.69 12.42 -15.23
N LEU A 255 -16.51 12.91 -14.86
CA LEU A 255 -15.32 12.12 -14.62
C LEU A 255 -14.74 12.50 -13.26
N ASP A 256 -14.53 11.49 -12.40
CA ASP A 256 -13.90 11.60 -11.08
C ASP A 256 -12.51 10.96 -11.17
N LEU A 257 -11.47 11.77 -11.28
CA LEU A 257 -10.07 11.36 -11.41
C LEU A 257 -9.48 11.07 -10.03
N GLY A 258 -8.94 9.85 -9.86
CA GLY A 258 -8.46 9.40 -8.55
C GLY A 258 -9.62 9.34 -7.56
N CYS A 259 -10.72 8.69 -7.95
CA CYS A 259 -11.96 8.69 -7.18
C CYS A 259 -11.83 8.02 -5.80
N GLY A 260 -10.75 7.28 -5.55
CA GLY A 260 -10.51 6.57 -4.29
C GLY A 260 -11.67 5.66 -3.94
N THR A 261 -12.14 5.75 -2.69
CA THR A 261 -13.33 5.05 -2.20
C THR A 261 -14.66 5.67 -2.68
N GLY A 262 -14.60 6.70 -3.55
CA GLY A 262 -15.77 7.34 -4.14
C GLY A 262 -16.45 8.40 -3.28
N LEU A 263 -15.74 9.13 -2.42
CA LEU A 263 -16.32 10.17 -1.55
C LEU A 263 -17.01 11.30 -2.32
N CYS A 264 -16.50 11.66 -3.51
CA CYS A 264 -17.14 12.66 -4.38
C CYS A 264 -18.39 12.13 -5.09
N GLY A 265 -18.46 10.80 -5.30
CA GLY A 265 -19.49 10.16 -6.11
C GLY A 265 -20.93 10.53 -5.76
N PRO A 266 -21.39 10.40 -4.49
CA PRO A 266 -22.74 10.77 -4.08
C PRO A 266 -23.11 12.25 -4.32
N LEU A 267 -22.12 13.14 -4.29
CA LEU A 267 -22.30 14.57 -4.53
C LEU A 267 -22.31 14.90 -6.04
N LEU A 268 -21.59 14.12 -6.85
CA LEU A 268 -21.49 14.28 -8.31
C LEU A 268 -22.66 13.62 -9.04
N LYS A 269 -23.14 12.46 -8.60
CA LYS A 269 -24.18 11.68 -9.29
C LYS A 269 -25.45 12.49 -9.61
N PRO A 270 -25.97 13.36 -8.71
CA PRO A 270 -27.14 14.19 -9.03
C PRO A 270 -26.92 15.21 -10.14
N LEU A 271 -25.67 15.56 -10.44
CA LEU A 271 -25.28 16.50 -11.48
C LEU A 271 -25.02 15.79 -12.83
N CYS A 272 -24.84 14.46 -12.79
CA CYS A 272 -24.35 13.69 -13.91
C CYS A 272 -25.41 12.74 -14.48
N ARG A 273 -25.48 12.70 -15.82
CA ARG A 273 -26.17 11.64 -16.55
C ARG A 273 -25.38 10.33 -16.50
N THR A 274 -24.06 10.42 -16.68
CA THR A 274 -23.11 9.34 -16.51
C THR A 274 -21.96 9.82 -15.65
N LEU A 275 -21.49 8.97 -14.73
CA LEU A 275 -20.35 9.25 -13.87
C LEU A 275 -19.33 8.11 -14.00
N THR A 276 -18.15 8.44 -14.51
CA THR A 276 -17.01 7.53 -14.59
C THR A 276 -16.05 7.85 -13.45
N GLY A 277 -15.64 6.85 -12.68
CA GLY A 277 -14.58 6.94 -11.68
C GLY A 277 -13.30 6.26 -12.16
N LEU A 278 -12.15 6.88 -11.90
CA LEU A 278 -10.85 6.35 -12.26
C LEU A 278 -9.95 6.34 -11.01
N ASP A 279 -9.30 5.21 -10.75
CA ASP A 279 -8.25 5.13 -9.72
C ASP A 279 -7.20 4.09 -10.10
N VAL A 280 -5.97 4.25 -9.57
CA VAL A 280 -4.87 3.31 -9.81
C VAL A 280 -4.95 2.09 -8.91
N SER A 281 -5.66 2.19 -7.77
CA SER A 281 -5.84 1.13 -6.78
C SER A 281 -7.12 0.35 -7.02
N PRO A 282 -7.03 -0.94 -7.38
CA PRO A 282 -8.20 -1.80 -7.51
C PRO A 282 -9.02 -1.90 -6.21
N LYS A 283 -8.38 -1.92 -5.05
CA LYS A 283 -9.08 -2.00 -3.75
C LYS A 283 -9.86 -0.72 -3.42
N MET A 284 -9.37 0.43 -3.83
CA MET A 284 -10.14 1.68 -3.74
C MET A 284 -11.39 1.61 -4.62
N LEU A 285 -11.25 1.09 -5.84
CA LEU A 285 -12.39 0.91 -6.74
C LEU A 285 -13.40 -0.11 -6.23
N ASP A 286 -12.96 -1.16 -5.52
CA ASP A 286 -13.87 -2.10 -4.85
C ASP A 286 -14.73 -1.40 -3.78
N GLU A 287 -14.16 -0.46 -3.02
CA GLU A 287 -14.93 0.37 -2.06
C GLU A 287 -15.84 1.38 -2.79
N ALA A 288 -15.36 2.02 -3.86
CA ALA A 288 -16.17 2.93 -4.66
C ALA A 288 -17.38 2.22 -5.29
N ALA A 289 -17.21 0.98 -5.76
CA ALA A 289 -18.29 0.16 -6.33
C ALA A 289 -19.43 -0.08 -5.33
N ARG A 290 -19.13 -0.22 -4.04
CA ARG A 290 -20.15 -0.42 -2.98
C ARG A 290 -21.06 0.79 -2.79
N ARG A 291 -20.69 1.96 -3.31
CA ARG A 291 -21.54 3.16 -3.26
C ARG A 291 -22.64 3.19 -4.31
N GLU A 292 -22.52 2.35 -5.35
CA GLU A 292 -23.52 2.16 -6.41
C GLU A 292 -23.88 3.49 -7.14
N VAL A 293 -22.94 4.43 -7.24
CA VAL A 293 -23.16 5.76 -7.87
C VAL A 293 -22.41 5.94 -9.18
N TYR A 294 -21.36 5.15 -9.44
CA TYR A 294 -20.60 5.20 -10.68
C TYR A 294 -21.20 4.29 -11.73
N ASP A 295 -21.31 4.77 -12.97
CA ASP A 295 -21.75 3.97 -14.12
C ASP A 295 -20.56 3.16 -14.69
N GLU A 296 -19.34 3.65 -14.48
CA GLU A 296 -18.10 3.00 -14.91
C GLU A 296 -16.99 3.25 -13.88
N LEU A 297 -16.24 2.22 -13.52
CA LEU A 297 -15.04 2.30 -12.67
C LEU A 297 -13.85 1.71 -13.43
N VAL A 298 -12.77 2.49 -13.54
CA VAL A 298 -11.62 2.15 -14.40
C VAL A 298 -10.33 2.09 -13.58
N PRO A 299 -9.68 0.91 -13.49
CA PRO A 299 -8.37 0.78 -12.85
C PRO A 299 -7.27 1.23 -13.83
N ALA A 300 -6.86 2.50 -13.77
CA ALA A 300 -5.84 3.03 -14.66
C ALA A 300 -5.07 4.22 -14.06
N GLU A 301 -3.89 4.51 -14.64
CA GLU A 301 -3.14 5.72 -14.38
C GLU A 301 -3.76 6.90 -15.15
N ILE A 302 -3.87 8.04 -14.48
CA ILE A 302 -4.61 9.22 -14.95
C ILE A 302 -4.11 9.73 -16.30
N GLY A 303 -2.80 9.99 -16.42
CA GLY A 303 -2.22 10.60 -17.61
C GLY A 303 -2.37 9.72 -18.84
N THR A 304 -2.05 8.44 -18.68
CA THR A 304 -2.14 7.45 -19.77
C THR A 304 -3.57 7.25 -20.23
N TRP A 305 -4.53 7.16 -19.29
CA TRP A 305 -5.92 6.95 -19.64
C TRP A 305 -6.56 8.19 -20.27
N LEU A 306 -6.34 9.40 -19.72
CA LEU A 306 -6.86 10.63 -20.27
C LEU A 306 -6.41 10.88 -21.71
N ALA A 307 -5.16 10.50 -22.05
CA ALA A 307 -4.63 10.65 -23.39
C ALA A 307 -5.41 9.85 -24.46
N THR A 308 -6.18 8.84 -24.04
CA THR A 308 -7.03 8.04 -24.93
C THR A 308 -8.46 8.58 -25.07
N GLN A 309 -8.85 9.57 -24.26
CA GLN A 309 -10.20 10.12 -24.26
C GLN A 309 -10.29 11.39 -25.11
N HIS A 310 -11.38 11.54 -25.88
CA HIS A 310 -11.55 12.69 -26.74
C HIS A 310 -13.01 13.23 -26.68
N GLY A 311 -13.17 14.47 -26.22
CA GLY A 311 -14.45 15.16 -26.21
C GLY A 311 -15.61 14.41 -25.57
N ARG A 312 -15.33 13.67 -24.48
CA ARG A 312 -16.28 12.77 -23.82
C ARG A 312 -16.98 13.43 -22.65
N PHE A 313 -16.26 14.24 -21.86
CA PHE A 313 -16.72 14.71 -20.57
C PHE A 313 -17.12 16.19 -20.58
N ASP A 314 -18.13 16.51 -19.79
CA ASP A 314 -18.62 17.87 -19.54
C ASP A 314 -18.13 18.41 -18.20
N LEU A 315 -17.77 17.49 -17.30
CA LEU A 315 -17.28 17.76 -15.95
C LEU A 315 -16.13 16.83 -15.60
N VAL A 316 -15.02 17.37 -15.10
CA VAL A 316 -13.90 16.62 -14.56
C VAL A 316 -13.63 17.10 -13.13
N VAL A 317 -13.45 16.16 -12.21
CA VAL A 317 -13.13 16.43 -10.80
C VAL A 317 -11.87 15.67 -10.42
N ALA A 318 -10.98 16.28 -9.64
CA ALA A 318 -9.81 15.62 -9.05
C ALA A 318 -9.59 16.14 -7.62
N ALA A 319 -10.13 15.44 -6.64
CA ALA A 319 -10.08 15.82 -5.24
C ALA A 319 -8.91 15.13 -4.52
N ASP A 320 -7.91 15.89 -4.09
CA ASP A 320 -6.73 15.45 -3.32
C ASP A 320 -5.86 14.38 -4.05
N VAL A 321 -5.80 14.48 -5.39
CA VAL A 321 -5.11 13.53 -6.28
C VAL A 321 -3.80 14.09 -6.80
N PHE A 322 -3.76 15.37 -7.18
CA PHE A 322 -2.62 16.00 -7.83
C PHE A 322 -1.42 16.22 -6.89
N ILE A 323 -1.61 15.93 -5.63
CA ILE A 323 -0.52 15.83 -4.65
C ILE A 323 0.46 14.68 -4.93
N TYR A 324 0.13 13.77 -5.86
CA TYR A 324 1.01 12.68 -6.31
C TYR A 324 1.65 12.94 -7.69
N ILE A 325 1.42 14.10 -8.28
CA ILE A 325 1.92 14.48 -9.61
C ILE A 325 2.65 15.82 -9.51
N GLY A 326 3.95 15.82 -9.77
CA GLY A 326 4.80 17.04 -9.70
C GLY A 326 4.66 17.91 -10.94
N ASP A 327 4.62 17.31 -12.14
CA ASP A 327 4.36 18.02 -13.39
C ASP A 327 2.92 17.76 -13.85
N LEU A 328 2.06 18.73 -13.61
CA LEU A 328 0.64 18.67 -13.98
C LEU A 328 0.36 19.06 -15.45
N ALA A 329 1.31 19.66 -16.16
CA ALA A 329 1.07 20.16 -17.50
C ALA A 329 0.54 19.09 -18.48
N PRO A 330 1.10 17.86 -18.53
CA PRO A 330 0.57 16.80 -19.39
C PRO A 330 -0.86 16.38 -19.03
N VAL A 331 -1.18 16.29 -17.74
CA VAL A 331 -2.51 15.88 -17.25
C VAL A 331 -3.56 16.96 -17.55
N ILE A 332 -3.24 18.23 -17.33
CA ILE A 332 -4.12 19.38 -17.63
C ILE A 332 -4.40 19.47 -19.14
N ALA A 333 -3.38 19.22 -19.98
CA ALA A 333 -3.55 19.19 -21.44
C ALA A 333 -4.40 17.98 -21.89
N ALA A 334 -4.17 16.80 -21.34
CA ALA A 334 -4.95 15.60 -21.63
C ALA A 334 -6.42 15.75 -21.20
N ALA A 335 -6.67 16.35 -20.02
CA ALA A 335 -8.02 16.66 -19.55
C ALA A 335 -8.74 17.62 -20.51
N HIS A 336 -8.03 18.62 -21.10
CA HIS A 336 -8.62 19.48 -22.12
C HIS A 336 -9.04 18.65 -23.35
N GLY A 337 -8.20 17.74 -23.85
CA GLY A 337 -8.54 16.86 -24.96
C GLY A 337 -9.75 15.95 -24.70
N ALA A 338 -9.86 15.43 -23.47
CA ALA A 338 -10.91 14.52 -23.04
C ALA A 338 -12.28 15.20 -22.84
N THR A 339 -12.31 16.53 -22.69
CA THR A 339 -13.54 17.29 -22.41
C THR A 339 -14.19 17.87 -23.66
N ARG A 340 -15.43 18.30 -23.54
CA ARG A 340 -16.21 19.04 -24.54
C ARG A 340 -16.04 20.55 -24.38
N PRO A 341 -16.34 21.37 -25.41
CA PRO A 341 -16.47 22.82 -25.24
C PRO A 341 -17.43 23.15 -24.09
N ASN A 342 -17.14 24.20 -23.33
CA ASN A 342 -17.84 24.64 -22.12
C ASN A 342 -17.68 23.71 -20.91
N ALA A 343 -16.91 22.64 -20.99
CA ALA A 343 -16.64 21.75 -19.85
C ALA A 343 -15.97 22.50 -18.70
N VAL A 344 -16.18 21.97 -17.51
CA VAL A 344 -15.56 22.44 -16.26
C VAL A 344 -14.63 21.38 -15.72
N PHE A 345 -13.46 21.80 -15.27
CA PHE A 345 -12.51 20.97 -14.55
C PHE A 345 -12.19 21.60 -13.20
N VAL A 346 -12.46 20.89 -12.12
CA VAL A 346 -12.15 21.33 -10.76
C VAL A 346 -11.20 20.37 -10.09
N PHE A 347 -10.17 20.90 -9.41
CA PHE A 347 -9.19 20.08 -8.71
C PHE A 347 -8.59 20.80 -7.52
N THR A 348 -7.95 20.01 -6.66
CA THR A 348 -7.17 20.50 -5.52
C THR A 348 -5.70 20.07 -5.62
N THR A 349 -4.79 20.89 -5.05
CA THR A 349 -3.36 20.57 -4.90
C THR A 349 -2.80 21.33 -3.72
N GLU A 350 -1.75 20.78 -3.05
CA GLU A 350 -1.10 21.50 -1.94
C GLU A 350 -0.38 22.77 -2.44
N VAL A 351 -0.26 23.76 -1.56
CA VAL A 351 0.31 25.08 -1.87
C VAL A 351 1.81 25.09 -1.66
N CYS A 352 2.57 25.63 -2.61
CA CYS A 352 3.94 26.07 -2.40
C CYS A 352 4.20 27.43 -3.04
N ASP A 353 5.28 28.10 -2.58
CA ASP A 353 5.74 29.39 -3.09
C ASP A 353 7.12 29.28 -3.75
N GLY A 354 7.40 30.20 -4.65
CA GLY A 354 8.74 30.45 -5.20
C GLY A 354 9.25 29.50 -6.26
N VAL A 355 8.58 28.35 -6.45
CA VAL A 355 8.88 27.34 -7.49
C VAL A 355 7.61 26.79 -8.09
N ASP A 356 7.70 26.18 -9.28
CA ASP A 356 6.54 25.61 -9.98
C ASP A 356 5.87 24.50 -9.20
N SER A 357 6.68 23.52 -8.78
CA SER A 357 6.26 22.43 -7.90
C SER A 357 7.38 22.04 -6.94
N ARG A 358 7.01 21.43 -5.83
CA ARG A 358 7.94 20.95 -4.80
C ARG A 358 7.50 19.60 -4.28
N LEU A 359 8.42 18.64 -4.24
CA LEU A 359 8.24 17.41 -3.50
C LEU A 359 8.51 17.67 -2.01
N LEU A 360 7.53 17.37 -1.18
CA LEU A 360 7.59 17.57 0.27
C LEU A 360 8.11 16.30 0.97
N LYS A 361 8.57 16.45 2.21
CA LYS A 361 8.92 15.30 3.08
C LYS A 361 7.74 14.37 3.35
N SER A 362 6.51 14.86 3.21
CA SER A 362 5.28 14.05 3.25
C SER A 362 5.10 13.10 2.05
N LEU A 363 6.05 13.09 1.10
CA LEU A 363 5.97 12.37 -0.18
C LEU A 363 4.79 12.86 -1.04
N ARG A 364 4.44 14.13 -0.92
CA ARG A 364 3.42 14.80 -1.73
C ARG A 364 4.02 15.98 -2.47
N TYR A 365 3.42 16.31 -3.60
CA TYR A 365 3.78 17.50 -4.36
C TYR A 365 2.88 18.66 -3.98
N ALA A 366 3.48 19.83 -3.87
CA ALA A 366 2.81 21.09 -3.76
C ALA A 366 3.09 21.93 -5.02
N HIS A 367 2.15 22.82 -5.39
CA HIS A 367 2.24 23.62 -6.60
C HIS A 367 1.99 25.10 -6.31
N SER A 368 2.63 25.97 -7.10
CA SER A 368 2.38 27.41 -6.99
C SER A 368 1.20 27.86 -7.85
N ALA A 369 0.51 28.90 -7.43
CA ALA A 369 -0.57 29.53 -8.19
C ALA A 369 -0.12 29.92 -9.62
N GLY A 370 1.05 30.58 -9.73
CA GLY A 370 1.57 30.99 -11.04
C GLY A 370 1.90 29.83 -11.98
N TYR A 371 2.30 28.67 -11.44
CA TYR A 371 2.45 27.45 -12.25
C TYR A 371 1.09 26.97 -12.78
N LEU A 372 0.08 26.87 -11.92
CA LEU A 372 -1.26 26.43 -12.30
C LEU A 372 -1.87 27.35 -13.37
N GLU A 373 -1.69 28.66 -13.24
CA GLU A 373 -2.13 29.63 -14.21
C GLU A 373 -1.48 29.44 -15.58
N ARG A 374 -0.16 29.25 -15.61
CA ARG A 374 0.58 29.05 -16.86
C ARG A 374 0.18 27.78 -17.59
N ILE A 375 0.10 26.64 -16.88
CA ILE A 375 -0.22 25.35 -17.52
C ILE A 375 -1.68 25.29 -17.97
N ALA A 376 -2.61 25.92 -17.23
CA ALA A 376 -4.00 26.04 -17.64
C ALA A 376 -4.13 26.83 -18.94
N ALA A 377 -3.50 28.02 -19.01
CA ALA A 377 -3.51 28.85 -20.20
C ALA A 377 -2.85 28.16 -21.41
N ALA A 378 -1.69 27.52 -21.21
CA ALA A 378 -0.98 26.78 -22.25
C ALA A 378 -1.81 25.61 -22.82
N ALA A 379 -2.63 24.97 -21.99
CA ALA A 379 -3.53 23.88 -22.41
C ALA A 379 -4.88 24.38 -22.98
N GLY A 380 -5.12 25.70 -23.06
CA GLY A 380 -6.36 26.29 -23.62
C GLY A 380 -7.50 26.39 -22.61
N TRP A 381 -7.27 26.20 -21.34
CA TRP A 381 -8.24 26.44 -20.27
C TRP A 381 -8.28 27.92 -19.87
N ARG A 382 -9.45 28.40 -19.42
CA ARG A 382 -9.59 29.65 -18.69
C ARG A 382 -9.79 29.37 -17.22
N ILE A 383 -9.04 30.02 -16.34
CA ILE A 383 -9.26 29.94 -14.90
C ILE A 383 -10.50 30.73 -14.54
N ALA A 384 -11.52 30.06 -14.04
CA ALA A 384 -12.74 30.67 -13.51
C ALA A 384 -12.57 31.06 -12.03
N SER A 385 -11.86 30.26 -11.27
CA SER A 385 -11.53 30.50 -9.85
C SER A 385 -10.24 29.80 -9.47
N LEU A 386 -9.42 30.46 -8.66
CA LEU A 386 -8.25 29.88 -7.98
C LEU A 386 -8.21 30.45 -6.57
N THR A 387 -8.52 29.62 -5.59
CA THR A 387 -8.64 30.01 -4.18
C THR A 387 -7.85 29.07 -3.30
N GLN A 388 -7.54 29.49 -2.07
CA GLN A 388 -6.88 28.63 -1.09
C GLN A 388 -7.84 28.27 0.03
N HIS A 389 -7.79 27.00 0.44
CA HIS A 389 -8.63 26.45 1.50
C HIS A 389 -7.82 25.47 2.36
N GLU A 390 -8.21 25.33 3.62
CA GLU A 390 -7.76 24.23 4.47
C GLU A 390 -8.82 23.12 4.37
N LEU A 391 -8.50 22.08 3.58
CA LEU A 391 -9.46 21.02 3.29
C LEU A 391 -9.31 19.79 4.17
N ARG A 392 -8.16 19.65 4.85
CA ARG A 392 -7.87 18.62 5.84
C ARG A 392 -6.94 19.13 6.92
N GLU A 393 -6.91 18.43 8.05
CA GLU A 393 -5.98 18.67 9.15
C GLU A 393 -4.93 17.56 9.21
N GLU A 394 -3.67 17.92 9.43
CA GLU A 394 -2.58 16.98 9.74
C GLU A 394 -1.86 17.45 10.99
N ASN A 395 -1.74 16.57 11.99
CA ASN A 395 -1.16 16.93 13.31
C ASN A 395 -1.77 18.21 13.89
N GLU A 396 -3.11 18.30 13.86
CA GLU A 396 -3.90 19.44 14.37
C GLU A 396 -3.63 20.77 13.63
N ARG A 397 -3.06 20.73 12.43
CA ARG A 397 -2.82 21.90 11.59
C ARG A 397 -3.54 21.75 10.25
N GLY A 398 -4.19 22.81 9.82
CA GLY A 398 -4.80 22.88 8.49
C GLY A 398 -3.73 22.78 7.38
N VAL A 399 -3.99 21.95 6.39
CA VAL A 399 -3.15 21.88 5.19
C VAL A 399 -3.75 22.77 4.11
N ALA A 400 -3.02 23.83 3.78
CA ALA A 400 -3.43 24.77 2.74
C ALA A 400 -3.38 24.11 1.35
N GLN A 401 -4.49 24.19 0.63
CA GLN A 401 -4.62 23.67 -0.72
C GLN A 401 -5.17 24.74 -1.66
N HIS A 402 -4.67 24.76 -2.90
CA HIS A 402 -5.34 25.41 -3.99
C HIS A 402 -6.59 24.63 -4.38
N LEU A 403 -7.69 25.34 -4.60
CA LEU A 403 -8.87 24.85 -5.31
C LEU A 403 -8.97 25.64 -6.60
N ALA A 404 -8.76 24.96 -7.73
CA ALA A 404 -8.80 25.54 -9.05
C ALA A 404 -10.06 25.11 -9.80
N VAL A 405 -10.75 26.05 -10.41
CA VAL A 405 -11.87 25.79 -11.34
C VAL A 405 -11.46 26.32 -12.71
N LEU A 406 -11.34 25.41 -13.67
CA LEU A 406 -11.00 25.70 -15.04
C LEU A 406 -12.26 25.56 -15.93
N ARG A 407 -12.42 26.42 -16.93
CA ARG A 407 -13.47 26.32 -17.96
C ARG A 407 -12.83 26.17 -19.33
N ARG A 408 -13.31 25.20 -20.08
CA ARG A 408 -12.99 25.11 -21.49
C ARG A 408 -13.81 26.17 -22.28
N PRO A 409 -13.18 27.02 -23.10
CA PRO A 409 -13.91 27.96 -23.95
C PRO A 409 -14.91 27.24 -24.86
N PRO A 410 -15.98 27.92 -25.29
CA PRO A 410 -16.85 27.39 -26.33
C PRO A 410 -16.07 27.09 -27.61
N ALA A 411 -16.61 26.20 -28.44
CA ALA A 411 -16.05 26.02 -29.78
C ALA A 411 -16.14 27.35 -30.55
N PRO A 412 -15.13 27.69 -31.38
CA PRO A 412 -15.12 28.90 -32.19
C PRO A 412 -16.28 28.96 -33.16
#